data_12a66c694b310a9e001acd06b45b3630
#
_entry.id   12a66c694b310a9e001acd06b45b3630
#
_cell.length_a   1.000
_cell.length_b   1.000
_cell.length_c   1.000
_cell.angle_alpha   90.00
_cell.angle_beta   90.00
_cell.angle_gamma   90.00
#
_symmetry.space_group_name_H-M   'P 1'
#
loop_
_entity.id
_entity.type
_entity.pdbx_description
1 polymer ?
#
loop_
_entity_poly.entity_id
_entity_poly.type
_entity_poly.pdbx_seq_one_letter_code
_entity_poly.pdbx_strand_id
1 'polypeptide(L)'
;MSYAHTVGSDYELKPIPLAAGKSPIILDHLAYDRSTNRLWVPASNTGAVDVIDCSSDSVSRVSGFPTRDIELEGRKTRMGPTAVCIGEGVVYIGNRGESSLCGIDSRTLAHNECVPILRSSSDSDTGPHGMVYVAATCEVWVTTGPGKSIQIFDVSDAHHPKLKSKIDLNGPSEGYAIDNQRGRFYTNIDEEGTTVAIDLRTHEIVSKWPIGSTELQGLAIDTQRGFLFVACTDHVVNLDITHDGKLLDSIVTGGGLDDIDYSAEQQSLYAAASDTATLSILEVSNDGRFRLKALVPTAKGARGVAAGSDTRAYLIDPARGQILKLRYEGHDKLINK
;
A
#
# COMPACT_ATOMS: atom_id res chain seq x y z
N MET A 1 8.72 17.95 -28.63
CA MET A 1 7.32 18.38 -28.69
C MET A 1 6.87 18.64 -27.26
N SER A 2 6.47 19.88 -26.96
CA SER A 2 6.05 20.28 -25.61
C SER A 2 4.67 19.66 -25.34
N TYR A 3 4.59 18.67 -24.46
CA TYR A 3 3.31 18.19 -23.94
C TYR A 3 2.78 19.27 -22.99
N ALA A 4 1.70 19.92 -23.37
CA ALA A 4 0.92 20.74 -22.46
C ALA A 4 0.43 19.81 -21.32
N HIS A 5 1.00 19.94 -20.13
CA HIS A 5 0.52 19.26 -18.94
C HIS A 5 -0.93 19.67 -18.70
N THR A 6 -1.85 18.73 -18.88
CA THR A 6 -3.24 18.94 -18.47
C THR A 6 -3.24 18.94 -16.95
N VAL A 7 -3.18 20.12 -16.35
CA VAL A 7 -3.42 20.30 -14.92
C VAL A 7 -4.82 19.73 -14.66
N GLY A 8 -4.98 18.84 -13.69
CA GLY A 8 -6.19 18.08 -13.44
C GLY A 8 -7.41 18.90 -13.03
N SER A 9 -7.89 19.76 -13.93
CA SER A 9 -9.08 20.61 -13.72
C SER A 9 -10.37 19.83 -13.51
N ASP A 10 -10.36 18.52 -13.81
CA ASP A 10 -11.52 17.64 -13.69
C ASP A 10 -11.47 16.75 -12.43
N TYR A 11 -10.46 16.93 -11.58
CA TYR A 11 -10.29 16.20 -10.33
C TYR A 11 -10.32 17.14 -9.14
N GLU A 12 -11.07 16.74 -8.11
CA GLU A 12 -11.13 17.41 -6.81
C GLU A 12 -10.55 16.52 -5.71
N LEU A 13 -9.80 17.12 -4.77
CA LEU A 13 -9.37 16.48 -3.54
C LEU A 13 -10.20 17.02 -2.37
N LYS A 14 -11.05 16.15 -1.79
CA LYS A 14 -11.84 16.47 -0.60
C LYS A 14 -11.15 15.94 0.65
N PRO A 15 -10.84 16.78 1.65
CA PRO A 15 -10.25 16.31 2.90
C PRO A 15 -11.28 15.61 3.78
N ILE A 16 -10.87 14.50 4.40
CA ILE A 16 -11.60 13.76 5.44
C ILE A 16 -10.71 13.75 6.68
N PRO A 17 -10.99 14.59 7.71
CA PRO A 17 -10.22 14.63 8.94
C PRO A 17 -10.32 13.28 9.69
N LEU A 18 -9.18 12.78 10.20
CA LEU A 18 -9.14 11.57 11.02
C LEU A 18 -9.54 11.86 12.48
N ALA A 19 -9.98 10.84 13.19
CA ALA A 19 -10.54 10.99 14.54
C ALA A 19 -9.50 11.31 15.64
N ALA A 20 -8.21 11.36 15.32
CA ALA A 20 -7.14 11.60 16.31
C ALA A 20 -7.14 13.00 16.94
N GLY A 21 -7.73 13.98 16.27
CA GLY A 21 -7.85 15.36 16.77
C GLY A 21 -6.54 16.13 16.95
N LYS A 22 -5.38 15.49 16.72
CA LYS A 22 -4.04 16.12 16.82
C LYS A 22 -3.17 15.66 15.66
N SER A 23 -2.55 16.59 14.97
CA SER A 23 -1.57 16.36 13.91
C SER A 23 -0.16 16.78 14.38
N PRO A 24 0.92 16.25 13.77
CA PRO A 24 0.90 15.29 12.68
C PRO A 24 0.53 13.88 13.14
N ILE A 25 -0.09 13.11 12.23
CA ILE A 25 -0.33 11.68 12.41
C ILE A 25 0.64 10.93 11.50
N ILE A 26 1.28 9.90 12.01
CA ILE A 26 2.11 9.01 11.19
C ILE A 26 1.15 8.08 10.46
N LEU A 27 1.08 8.24 9.15
CA LEU A 27 0.30 7.45 8.22
C LEU A 27 1.26 6.80 7.22
N ASP A 28 0.98 5.55 6.90
CA ASP A 28 1.79 4.74 5.99
C ASP A 28 0.87 4.02 5.00
N HIS A 29 0.63 2.73 5.15
CA HIS A 29 -0.24 1.98 4.25
C HIS A 29 -1.72 2.23 4.49
N LEU A 30 -2.49 2.18 3.41
CA LEU A 30 -3.95 2.22 3.39
C LEU A 30 -4.49 0.93 2.78
N ALA A 31 -5.70 0.51 3.17
CA ALA A 31 -6.39 -0.56 2.48
C ALA A 31 -7.87 -0.22 2.25
N TYR A 32 -8.31 -0.33 1.00
CA TYR A 32 -9.70 -0.18 0.65
C TYR A 32 -10.40 -1.55 0.59
N ASP A 33 -11.35 -1.75 1.49
CA ASP A 33 -12.21 -2.94 1.50
C ASP A 33 -13.42 -2.74 0.59
N ARG A 34 -13.38 -3.38 -0.58
CA ARG A 34 -14.48 -3.32 -1.56
C ARG A 34 -15.76 -3.97 -1.05
N SER A 35 -15.65 -4.98 -0.16
CA SER A 35 -16.80 -5.73 0.34
C SER A 35 -17.68 -4.92 1.29
N THR A 36 -17.07 -4.04 2.07
CA THR A 36 -17.75 -3.17 3.04
C THR A 36 -17.77 -1.70 2.62
N ASN A 37 -17.12 -1.35 1.50
CA ASN A 37 -16.90 0.03 1.03
C ASN A 37 -16.28 0.92 2.11
N ARG A 38 -15.24 0.40 2.79
CA ARG A 38 -14.51 1.08 3.86
C ARG A 38 -13.04 1.24 3.52
N LEU A 39 -12.48 2.38 3.91
CA LEU A 39 -11.03 2.60 3.89
C LEU A 39 -10.49 2.42 5.31
N TRP A 40 -9.45 1.59 5.44
CA TRP A 40 -8.77 1.31 6.69
C TRP A 40 -7.45 2.06 6.74
N VAL A 41 -7.27 2.84 7.80
CA VAL A 41 -6.20 3.83 7.94
C VAL A 41 -5.48 3.63 9.27
N PRO A 42 -4.37 2.86 9.31
CA PRO A 42 -3.52 2.81 10.50
C PRO A 42 -3.00 4.21 10.86
N ALA A 43 -3.35 4.70 12.03
CA ALA A 43 -2.95 6.01 12.56
C ALA A 43 -1.88 5.80 13.65
N SER A 44 -0.66 5.51 13.21
CA SER A 44 0.41 4.84 13.96
C SER A 44 0.69 5.43 15.33
N ASN A 45 1.12 6.68 15.42
CA ASN A 45 1.49 7.32 16.68
C ASN A 45 0.31 7.57 17.65
N THR A 46 -0.91 7.29 17.21
CA THR A 46 -2.13 7.41 18.01
C THR A 46 -2.55 6.09 18.66
N GLY A 47 -1.95 4.96 18.28
CA GLY A 47 -2.34 3.63 18.75
C GLY A 47 -3.73 3.21 18.30
N ALA A 48 -4.14 3.60 17.09
CA ALA A 48 -5.47 3.35 16.56
C ALA A 48 -5.45 3.09 15.06
N VAL A 49 -6.55 2.52 14.57
CA VAL A 49 -6.90 2.41 13.17
C VAL A 49 -8.18 3.20 12.95
N ASP A 50 -8.16 4.18 12.06
CA ASP A 50 -9.35 4.90 11.62
C ASP A 50 -10.01 4.13 10.47
N VAL A 51 -11.34 4.06 10.48
CA VAL A 51 -12.14 3.36 9.48
C VAL A 51 -13.11 4.35 8.87
N ILE A 52 -12.94 4.65 7.59
CA ILE A 52 -13.76 5.61 6.85
C ILE A 52 -14.82 4.85 6.07
N ASP A 53 -16.09 5.13 6.32
CA ASP A 53 -17.18 4.75 5.42
C ASP A 53 -17.11 5.61 4.16
N CYS A 54 -16.80 4.99 3.02
CA CYS A 54 -16.53 5.73 1.78
C CYS A 54 -17.80 6.31 1.14
N SER A 55 -18.99 5.89 1.59
CA SER A 55 -20.26 6.45 1.11
C SER A 55 -20.62 7.76 1.82
N SER A 56 -20.41 7.81 3.13
CA SER A 56 -20.80 8.96 3.99
C SER A 56 -19.63 9.87 4.37
N ASP A 57 -18.38 9.44 4.16
CA ASP A 57 -17.15 10.05 4.65
C ASP A 57 -17.08 10.07 6.21
N SER A 58 -17.92 9.29 6.90
CA SER A 58 -17.89 9.19 8.36
C SER A 58 -16.68 8.34 8.83
N VAL A 59 -16.08 8.74 9.94
CA VAL A 59 -14.89 8.11 10.50
C VAL A 59 -15.24 7.45 11.82
N SER A 60 -14.99 6.14 11.91
CA SER A 60 -14.99 5.36 13.15
C SER A 60 -13.54 5.06 13.55
N ARG A 61 -13.31 4.74 14.83
CA ARG A 61 -11.96 4.47 15.32
C ARG A 61 -11.90 3.19 16.13
N VAL A 62 -10.94 2.34 15.81
CA VAL A 62 -10.55 1.18 16.61
C VAL A 62 -9.25 1.53 17.35
N SER A 63 -9.33 1.66 18.67
CA SER A 63 -8.20 2.03 19.54
C SER A 63 -7.68 0.82 20.32
N GLY A 64 -6.59 1.01 21.07
CA GLY A 64 -6.05 -0.03 21.96
C GLY A 64 -4.82 -0.73 21.40
N PHE A 65 -4.27 -0.27 20.28
CA PHE A 65 -3.00 -0.76 19.78
C PHE A 65 -1.85 -0.13 20.60
N PRO A 66 -0.99 -0.95 21.20
CA PRO A 66 0.17 -0.44 21.93
C PRO A 66 1.10 0.35 21.02
N THR A 67 1.64 1.44 21.57
CA THR A 67 2.63 2.28 20.88
C THR A 67 3.96 2.28 21.63
N ARG A 68 5.06 2.37 20.91
CA ARG A 68 6.41 2.45 21.46
C ARG A 68 7.24 3.48 20.69
N ASP A 69 8.15 4.13 21.40
CA ASP A 69 9.17 4.95 20.77
C ASP A 69 10.25 4.04 20.20
N ILE A 70 10.47 4.13 18.89
CA ILE A 70 11.55 3.44 18.17
C ILE A 70 12.49 4.47 17.55
N GLU A 71 13.72 4.09 17.29
CA GLU A 71 14.67 4.94 16.61
C GLU A 71 14.55 4.73 15.10
N LEU A 72 14.14 5.77 14.40
CA LEU A 72 14.07 5.83 12.95
C LEU A 72 14.94 6.98 12.48
N GLU A 73 15.92 6.69 11.61
CA GLU A 73 16.82 7.69 11.04
C GLU A 73 17.44 8.63 12.09
N GLY A 74 17.84 8.07 13.23
CA GLY A 74 18.45 8.81 14.35
C GLY A 74 17.45 9.67 15.15
N ARG A 75 16.14 9.46 14.99
CA ARG A 75 15.10 10.17 15.73
C ARG A 75 14.19 9.20 16.47
N LYS A 76 13.86 9.54 17.71
CA LYS A 76 12.82 8.82 18.46
C LYS A 76 11.47 9.14 17.87
N THR A 77 10.82 8.11 17.33
CA THR A 77 9.51 8.21 16.69
C THR A 77 8.54 7.27 17.37
N ARG A 78 7.38 7.77 17.77
CA ARG A 78 6.34 6.95 18.39
C ARG A 78 5.59 6.17 17.33
N MET A 79 5.68 4.84 17.39
CA MET A 79 5.09 3.94 16.41
C MET A 79 4.06 3.02 17.05
N GLY A 80 3.03 2.70 16.30
CA GLY A 80 1.95 1.76 16.57
C GLY A 80 1.58 1.01 15.30
N PRO A 81 0.28 0.89 14.93
CA PRO A 81 -0.16 0.25 13.69
C PRO A 81 0.30 1.02 12.46
N THR A 82 0.89 0.33 11.48
CA THR A 82 1.41 0.94 10.23
C THR A 82 0.93 0.19 8.99
N ALA A 83 0.79 -1.12 9.06
CA ALA A 83 0.44 -1.97 7.93
C ALA A 83 -0.98 -2.50 8.06
N VAL A 84 -1.64 -2.74 6.93
CA VAL A 84 -3.01 -3.23 6.87
C VAL A 84 -3.24 -4.08 5.62
N CYS A 85 -3.96 -5.19 5.75
CA CYS A 85 -4.49 -5.91 4.60
C CYS A 85 -5.91 -6.44 4.87
N ILE A 86 -6.67 -6.62 3.80
CA ILE A 86 -8.07 -7.06 3.85
C ILE A 86 -8.11 -8.57 3.64
N GLY A 87 -8.65 -9.29 4.62
CA GLY A 87 -8.98 -10.70 4.52
C GLY A 87 -10.49 -10.95 4.40
N GLU A 88 -10.90 -12.20 4.52
CA GLU A 88 -12.32 -12.59 4.45
C GLU A 88 -13.04 -12.32 5.78
N GLY A 89 -13.67 -11.14 5.88
CA GLY A 89 -14.40 -10.70 7.07
C GLY A 89 -13.52 -10.19 8.21
N VAL A 90 -12.20 -10.26 8.07
CA VAL A 90 -11.22 -9.76 9.04
C VAL A 90 -10.22 -8.84 8.32
N VAL A 91 -9.92 -7.72 8.94
CA VAL A 91 -8.85 -6.82 8.52
C VAL A 91 -7.65 -7.05 9.43
N TYR A 92 -6.53 -7.39 8.84
CA TYR A 92 -5.30 -7.65 9.59
C TYR A 92 -4.46 -6.38 9.67
N ILE A 93 -3.93 -6.13 10.85
CA ILE A 93 -3.16 -4.93 11.19
C ILE A 93 -1.78 -5.33 11.68
N GLY A 94 -0.77 -4.79 11.04
CA GLY A 94 0.61 -4.88 11.50
C GLY A 94 0.92 -3.75 12.48
N ASN A 95 1.15 -4.08 13.75
CA ASN A 95 1.52 -3.11 14.76
C ASN A 95 3.03 -3.06 14.95
N ARG A 96 3.68 -2.05 14.41
CA ARG A 96 5.13 -1.84 14.52
C ARG A 96 5.58 -1.52 15.96
N GLY A 97 4.70 -0.90 16.76
CA GLY A 97 4.98 -0.58 18.17
C GLY A 97 5.34 -1.80 19.00
N GLU A 98 4.61 -2.91 18.88
CA GLU A 98 4.88 -4.17 19.57
C GLU A 98 5.45 -5.28 18.70
N SER A 99 5.55 -5.07 17.40
CA SER A 99 5.85 -6.12 16.42
C SER A 99 4.84 -7.24 16.50
N SER A 100 3.59 -6.94 16.18
CA SER A 100 2.50 -7.91 16.26
C SER A 100 1.57 -7.82 15.05
N LEU A 101 0.94 -8.96 14.75
CA LEU A 101 -0.16 -9.10 13.82
C LEU A 101 -1.46 -9.19 14.62
N CYS A 102 -2.41 -8.31 14.35
CA CYS A 102 -3.71 -8.26 15.00
C CYS A 102 -4.83 -8.39 13.97
N GLY A 103 -6.00 -8.87 14.37
CA GLY A 103 -7.20 -8.90 13.54
C GLY A 103 -8.27 -7.95 14.06
N ILE A 104 -9.07 -7.41 13.15
CA ILE A 104 -10.28 -6.64 13.44
C ILE A 104 -11.41 -7.21 12.60
N ASP A 105 -12.53 -7.59 13.22
CA ASP A 105 -13.73 -7.96 12.46
C ASP A 105 -14.18 -6.76 11.59
N SER A 106 -14.29 -6.98 10.29
CA SER A 106 -14.51 -5.90 9.31
C SER A 106 -15.89 -5.22 9.44
N ARG A 107 -16.85 -5.86 10.09
CA ARG A 107 -18.24 -5.35 10.25
C ARG A 107 -18.47 -4.75 11.63
N THR A 108 -18.11 -5.49 12.67
CA THR A 108 -18.36 -5.09 14.07
C THR A 108 -17.28 -4.19 14.64
N LEU A 109 -16.11 -4.14 14.01
CA LEU A 109 -14.91 -3.45 14.48
C LEU A 109 -14.34 -4.04 15.79
N ALA A 110 -14.73 -5.26 16.15
CA ALA A 110 -14.23 -5.95 17.32
C ALA A 110 -12.76 -6.37 17.09
N HIS A 111 -11.94 -6.18 18.12
CA HIS A 111 -10.53 -6.55 18.11
C HIS A 111 -10.36 -8.04 18.38
N ASN A 112 -9.58 -8.73 17.57
CA ASN A 112 -9.16 -10.11 17.78
C ASN A 112 -7.83 -10.16 18.53
N GLU A 113 -7.36 -11.36 18.87
CA GLU A 113 -6.07 -11.57 19.50
C GLU A 113 -4.92 -11.11 18.60
N CYS A 114 -3.90 -10.51 19.22
CA CYS A 114 -2.65 -10.15 18.54
C CYS A 114 -1.60 -11.22 18.78
N VAL A 115 -0.86 -11.59 17.74
CA VAL A 115 0.24 -12.55 17.82
C VAL A 115 1.57 -11.87 17.47
N PRO A 116 2.69 -12.30 18.09
CA PRO A 116 3.97 -11.67 17.85
C PRO A 116 4.50 -11.94 16.43
N ILE A 117 5.08 -10.90 15.82
CA ILE A 117 5.95 -10.99 14.65
C ILE A 117 7.38 -11.07 15.17
N LEU A 118 8.14 -12.06 14.72
CA LEU A 118 9.51 -12.29 15.19
C LEU A 118 10.41 -11.13 14.75
N ARG A 119 11.16 -10.57 15.70
CA ARG A 119 12.16 -9.54 15.43
C ARG A 119 13.52 -10.16 15.16
N SER A 120 14.29 -9.54 14.28
CA SER A 120 15.72 -9.83 14.17
C SER A 120 16.43 -9.29 15.42
N SER A 121 17.41 -10.03 15.94
CA SER A 121 18.18 -9.65 17.13
C SER A 121 19.09 -8.43 16.92
N SER A 122 19.30 -8.01 15.67
CA SER A 122 20.26 -6.98 15.30
C SER A 122 19.66 -5.59 15.08
N ASP A 123 18.32 -5.45 15.07
CA ASP A 123 17.70 -4.19 14.69
C ASP A 123 16.49 -3.85 15.56
N SER A 124 16.40 -2.60 15.99
CA SER A 124 15.29 -2.08 16.80
C SER A 124 14.00 -1.92 15.99
N ASP A 125 14.09 -1.87 14.65
CA ASP A 125 13.01 -1.60 13.71
C ASP A 125 12.72 -2.77 12.76
N THR A 126 12.49 -3.95 13.32
CA THR A 126 12.17 -5.16 12.55
C THR A 126 10.67 -5.52 12.59
N GLY A 127 9.83 -4.52 12.79
CA GLY A 127 8.37 -4.69 12.82
C GLY A 127 7.76 -4.87 11.42
N PRO A 128 6.42 -5.04 11.34
CA PRO A 128 5.72 -5.16 10.07
C PRO A 128 5.85 -3.89 9.24
N HIS A 129 6.25 -4.04 7.98
CA HIS A 129 6.28 -2.99 6.96
C HIS A 129 5.09 -3.12 6.03
N GLY A 130 5.00 -4.19 5.25
CA GLY A 130 3.90 -4.46 4.35
C GLY A 130 3.18 -5.75 4.68
N MET A 131 1.94 -5.89 4.24
CA MET A 131 1.12 -7.07 4.52
C MET A 131 0.19 -7.38 3.36
N VAL A 132 -0.03 -8.67 3.10
CA VAL A 132 -1.02 -9.13 2.15
C VAL A 132 -1.75 -10.37 2.66
N TYR A 133 -3.04 -10.48 2.36
CA TYR A 133 -3.83 -11.69 2.58
C TYR A 133 -3.80 -12.58 1.35
N VAL A 134 -3.46 -13.84 1.53
CA VAL A 134 -3.41 -14.88 0.50
C VAL A 134 -4.65 -15.76 0.65
N ALA A 135 -5.70 -15.49 -0.09
CA ALA A 135 -6.98 -16.20 0.02
C ALA A 135 -6.85 -17.70 -0.28
N ALA A 136 -6.01 -18.08 -1.25
CA ALA A 136 -5.84 -19.46 -1.68
C ALA A 136 -5.31 -20.39 -0.58
N THR A 137 -4.57 -19.88 0.38
CA THR A 137 -3.94 -20.65 1.48
C THR A 137 -4.41 -20.21 2.86
N CYS A 138 -5.31 -19.22 2.94
CA CYS A 138 -5.74 -18.58 4.20
C CYS A 138 -4.54 -18.11 5.02
N GLU A 139 -3.65 -17.34 4.41
CA GLU A 139 -2.43 -16.84 5.02
C GLU A 139 -2.35 -15.31 4.99
N VAL A 140 -1.66 -14.74 5.99
CA VAL A 140 -1.18 -13.36 5.94
C VAL A 140 0.33 -13.39 5.84
N TRP A 141 0.85 -12.77 4.79
CA TRP A 141 2.28 -12.60 4.55
C TRP A 141 2.68 -11.21 5.01
N VAL A 142 3.68 -11.13 5.89
CA VAL A 142 4.14 -9.88 6.51
C VAL A 142 5.59 -9.65 6.16
N THR A 143 5.88 -8.57 5.43
CA THR A 143 7.26 -8.14 5.20
C THR A 143 7.79 -7.40 6.42
N THR A 144 9.06 -7.60 6.76
CA THR A 144 9.67 -6.98 7.94
C THR A 144 10.75 -5.95 7.58
N GLY A 145 10.80 -5.47 6.32
CA GLY A 145 11.74 -4.45 5.85
C GLY A 145 13.18 -4.71 6.29
N PRO A 146 13.75 -3.90 7.21
CA PRO A 146 15.10 -4.10 7.74
C PRO A 146 15.36 -5.48 8.33
N GLY A 147 14.32 -6.19 8.77
CA GLY A 147 14.42 -7.58 9.24
C GLY A 147 14.71 -8.59 8.12
N LYS A 148 14.74 -8.16 6.87
CA LYS A 148 15.11 -8.94 5.67
C LYS A 148 14.37 -10.28 5.60
N SER A 149 13.07 -10.27 5.91
CA SER A 149 12.26 -11.50 5.90
C SER A 149 10.80 -11.26 5.60
N ILE A 150 10.14 -12.31 5.16
CA ILE A 150 8.69 -12.39 5.08
C ILE A 150 8.24 -13.45 6.09
N GLN A 151 7.32 -13.10 6.98
CA GLN A 151 6.74 -14.02 7.93
C GLN A 151 5.33 -14.39 7.49
N ILE A 152 5.02 -15.68 7.48
CA ILE A 152 3.78 -16.23 6.96
C ILE A 152 2.97 -16.75 8.12
N PHE A 153 1.77 -16.22 8.29
CA PHE A 153 0.84 -16.60 9.34
C PHE A 153 -0.33 -17.37 8.74
N ASP A 154 -0.63 -18.54 9.30
CA ASP A 154 -1.89 -19.24 9.06
C ASP A 154 -3.01 -18.48 9.78
N VAL A 155 -4.02 -18.06 9.04
CA VAL A 155 -5.20 -17.34 9.51
C VAL A 155 -6.49 -18.07 9.14
N SER A 156 -6.42 -19.40 8.93
CA SER A 156 -7.61 -20.25 8.73
C SER A 156 -8.57 -20.17 9.91
N ASP A 157 -8.05 -19.98 11.13
CA ASP A 157 -8.79 -19.45 12.28
C ASP A 157 -8.42 -17.97 12.45
N ALA A 158 -9.30 -17.09 11.96
CA ALA A 158 -9.08 -15.66 11.98
C ALA A 158 -8.97 -15.04 13.39
N HIS A 159 -9.44 -15.75 14.42
CA HIS A 159 -9.32 -15.30 15.82
C HIS A 159 -7.97 -15.70 16.45
N HIS A 160 -7.31 -16.71 15.91
CA HIS A 160 -6.07 -17.28 16.47
C HIS A 160 -5.01 -17.44 15.37
N PRO A 161 -4.49 -16.34 14.78
CA PRO A 161 -3.40 -16.41 13.82
C PRO A 161 -2.19 -17.17 14.38
N LYS A 162 -1.47 -17.94 13.54
CA LYS A 162 -0.29 -18.68 13.95
C LYS A 162 0.83 -18.51 12.97
N LEU A 163 2.03 -18.18 13.46
CA LEU A 163 3.22 -18.17 12.62
C LEU A 163 3.43 -19.58 12.04
N LYS A 164 3.43 -19.68 10.72
CA LYS A 164 3.56 -20.94 9.96
C LYS A 164 4.98 -21.13 9.45
N SER A 165 5.55 -20.10 8.84
CA SER A 165 6.89 -20.17 8.25
C SER A 165 7.49 -18.77 8.08
N LYS A 166 8.77 -18.75 7.69
CA LYS A 166 9.53 -17.54 7.43
C LYS A 166 10.37 -17.74 6.15
N ILE A 167 10.43 -16.73 5.32
CA ILE A 167 11.32 -16.65 4.17
C ILE A 167 12.38 -15.60 4.49
N ASP A 168 13.66 -15.99 4.50
CA ASP A 168 14.76 -15.04 4.63
C ASP A 168 15.09 -14.45 3.26
N LEU A 169 15.30 -13.13 3.22
CA LEU A 169 15.64 -12.35 2.03
C LEU A 169 17.09 -11.85 2.13
N ASN A 170 17.72 -11.60 0.98
CA ASN A 170 19.11 -11.10 0.95
C ASN A 170 19.22 -9.60 1.31
N GLY A 171 18.12 -8.86 1.25
CA GLY A 171 18.05 -7.43 1.55
C GLY A 171 16.71 -7.00 2.12
N PRO A 172 16.56 -5.75 2.53
CA PRO A 172 15.28 -5.19 2.91
C PRO A 172 14.26 -5.31 1.78
N SER A 173 13.02 -5.67 2.12
CA SER A 173 11.93 -5.76 1.15
C SER A 173 11.05 -4.53 1.22
N GLU A 174 10.76 -3.94 0.06
CA GLU A 174 9.86 -2.82 -0.10
C GLU A 174 8.79 -3.11 -1.14
N GLY A 175 7.57 -2.66 -0.87
CA GLY A 175 6.42 -2.92 -1.72
C GLY A 175 6.01 -4.40 -1.74
N TYR A 176 4.79 -4.64 -2.11
CA TYR A 176 4.24 -5.99 -2.25
C TYR A 176 3.05 -6.01 -3.20
N ALA A 177 2.92 -7.08 -3.94
CA ALA A 177 1.74 -7.38 -4.75
C ALA A 177 1.47 -8.87 -4.76
N ILE A 178 0.21 -9.25 -4.97
CA ILE A 178 -0.20 -10.65 -5.01
C ILE A 178 -0.95 -10.99 -6.28
N ASP A 179 -0.59 -12.11 -6.89
CA ASP A 179 -1.33 -12.73 -7.98
C ASP A 179 -1.83 -14.12 -7.53
N ASN A 180 -3.03 -14.15 -6.97
CA ASN A 180 -3.66 -15.41 -6.57
C ASN A 180 -3.91 -16.34 -7.76
N GLN A 181 -4.13 -15.80 -8.97
CA GLN A 181 -4.39 -16.59 -10.17
C GLN A 181 -3.14 -17.36 -10.62
N ARG A 182 -1.97 -16.72 -10.56
CA ARG A 182 -0.69 -17.35 -10.92
C ARG A 182 0.03 -17.95 -9.73
N GLY A 183 -0.48 -17.78 -8.50
CA GLY A 183 0.12 -18.26 -7.27
C GLY A 183 1.45 -17.59 -6.97
N ARG A 184 1.52 -16.28 -7.08
CA ARG A 184 2.77 -15.50 -6.91
C ARG A 184 2.58 -14.33 -5.96
N PHE A 185 3.57 -14.14 -5.11
CA PHE A 185 3.81 -12.91 -4.34
C PHE A 185 5.01 -12.20 -4.95
N TYR A 186 4.91 -10.88 -5.09
CA TYR A 186 5.99 -10.03 -5.60
C TYR A 186 6.41 -9.04 -4.53
N THR A 187 7.73 -8.82 -4.43
CA THR A 187 8.31 -7.75 -3.60
C THR A 187 9.63 -7.28 -4.20
N ASN A 188 10.02 -6.08 -3.86
CA ASN A 188 11.31 -5.53 -4.24
C ASN A 188 12.36 -5.88 -3.18
N ILE A 189 13.58 -6.17 -3.61
CA ILE A 189 14.78 -6.18 -2.78
C ILE A 189 15.56 -4.92 -3.13
N ASP A 190 15.38 -3.90 -2.31
CA ASP A 190 15.83 -2.54 -2.63
C ASP A 190 17.35 -2.46 -2.85
N GLU A 191 18.15 -2.98 -1.92
CA GLU A 191 19.63 -3.01 -2.04
C GLU A 191 20.14 -3.71 -3.32
N GLU A 192 19.35 -4.64 -3.89
CA GLU A 192 19.68 -5.36 -5.13
C GLU A 192 19.10 -4.66 -6.38
N GLY A 193 18.21 -3.67 -6.24
CA GLY A 193 17.49 -3.04 -7.34
C GLY A 193 16.67 -4.05 -8.16
N THR A 194 16.09 -5.04 -7.47
CA THR A 194 15.50 -6.23 -8.10
C THR A 194 14.10 -6.48 -7.56
N THR A 195 13.13 -6.74 -8.43
CA THR A 195 11.84 -7.31 -8.05
C THR A 195 11.92 -8.83 -8.10
N VAL A 196 11.42 -9.50 -7.07
CA VAL A 196 11.39 -10.96 -6.97
C VAL A 196 9.97 -11.49 -7.01
N ALA A 197 9.78 -12.66 -7.64
CA ALA A 197 8.56 -13.43 -7.58
C ALA A 197 8.74 -14.66 -6.68
N ILE A 198 7.85 -14.85 -5.73
CA ILE A 198 7.87 -15.96 -4.78
C ILE A 198 6.62 -16.82 -5.01
N ASP A 199 6.80 -18.13 -5.10
CA ASP A 199 5.70 -19.07 -5.23
C ASP A 199 4.94 -19.20 -3.90
N LEU A 200 3.62 -19.01 -3.92
CA LEU A 200 2.78 -19.01 -2.73
C LEU A 200 2.69 -20.39 -2.05
N ARG A 201 2.96 -21.46 -2.76
CA ARG A 201 2.85 -22.83 -2.23
C ARG A 201 4.19 -23.36 -1.71
N THR A 202 5.28 -23.10 -2.46
CA THR A 202 6.62 -23.62 -2.08
C THR A 202 7.41 -22.64 -1.23
N HIS A 203 7.01 -21.36 -1.22
CA HIS A 203 7.70 -20.24 -0.57
C HIS A 203 9.11 -19.99 -1.12
N GLU A 204 9.37 -20.45 -2.34
CA GLU A 204 10.66 -20.27 -3.02
C GLU A 204 10.64 -19.06 -3.95
N ILE A 205 11.76 -18.35 -4.05
CA ILE A 205 11.96 -17.32 -5.07
C ILE A 205 12.10 -18.03 -6.41
N VAL A 206 11.16 -17.79 -7.32
CA VAL A 206 11.09 -18.44 -8.63
C VAL A 206 11.55 -17.56 -9.79
N SER A 207 11.58 -16.25 -9.59
CA SER A 207 12.10 -15.28 -10.57
C SER A 207 12.72 -14.07 -9.89
N LYS A 208 13.70 -13.46 -10.57
CA LYS A 208 14.35 -12.22 -10.16
C LYS A 208 14.51 -11.32 -11.37
N TRP A 209 14.00 -10.10 -11.30
CA TRP A 209 14.01 -9.15 -12.41
C TRP A 209 14.70 -7.85 -12.01
N PRO A 210 15.92 -7.59 -12.54
CA PRO A 210 16.61 -6.32 -12.32
C PRO A 210 15.79 -5.16 -12.92
N ILE A 211 15.53 -4.13 -12.15
CA ILE A 211 14.72 -2.98 -12.58
C ILE A 211 15.58 -1.86 -13.17
N GLY A 212 16.86 -1.82 -12.79
CA GLY A 212 17.77 -0.76 -13.23
C GLY A 212 17.69 0.51 -12.38
N SER A 213 17.01 0.46 -11.25
CA SER A 213 16.97 1.47 -10.19
C SER A 213 17.35 0.84 -8.87
N THR A 214 17.92 1.62 -7.95
CA THR A 214 18.34 1.15 -6.62
C THR A 214 17.42 1.63 -5.49
N GLU A 215 16.38 2.37 -5.81
CA GLU A 215 15.41 2.87 -4.82
C GLU A 215 14.02 2.42 -5.26
N LEU A 216 13.76 1.13 -5.07
CA LEU A 216 12.49 0.50 -5.41
C LEU A 216 11.54 0.63 -4.23
N GLN A 217 10.30 1.00 -4.52
CA GLN A 217 9.25 1.31 -3.54
C GLN A 217 8.03 0.39 -3.74
N GLY A 218 6.82 0.93 -3.67
CA GLY A 218 5.56 0.22 -3.77
C GLY A 218 5.36 -0.56 -5.07
N LEU A 219 4.52 -1.57 -5.00
CA LEU A 219 4.10 -2.40 -6.13
C LEU A 219 2.59 -2.36 -6.29
N ALA A 220 2.13 -2.37 -7.54
CA ALA A 220 0.73 -2.61 -7.88
C ALA A 220 0.64 -3.60 -9.04
N ILE A 221 -0.50 -4.27 -9.21
CA ILE A 221 -0.63 -5.34 -10.20
C ILE A 221 -1.96 -5.31 -10.94
N ASP A 222 -1.90 -5.58 -12.23
CA ASP A 222 -3.04 -6.01 -13.05
C ASP A 222 -2.94 -7.51 -13.30
N THR A 223 -3.62 -8.29 -12.49
CA THR A 223 -3.56 -9.76 -12.57
C THR A 223 -4.20 -10.31 -13.85
N GLN A 224 -5.16 -9.59 -14.45
CA GLN A 224 -5.83 -10.03 -15.67
C GLN A 224 -4.88 -9.95 -16.87
N ARG A 225 -4.20 -8.81 -17.03
CA ARG A 225 -3.27 -8.57 -18.14
C ARG A 225 -1.85 -9.05 -17.86
N GLY A 226 -1.53 -9.36 -16.61
CA GLY A 226 -0.19 -9.78 -16.19
C GLY A 226 0.80 -8.62 -16.18
N PHE A 227 0.37 -7.43 -15.74
CA PHE A 227 1.23 -6.26 -15.60
C PHE A 227 1.57 -6.03 -14.14
N LEU A 228 2.85 -5.92 -13.84
CA LEU A 228 3.35 -5.53 -12.52
C LEU A 228 3.98 -4.14 -12.61
N PHE A 229 3.41 -3.21 -11.86
CA PHE A 229 3.88 -1.84 -11.77
C PHE A 229 4.83 -1.72 -10.57
N VAL A 230 6.01 -1.14 -10.80
CA VAL A 230 7.04 -0.95 -9.80
C VAL A 230 7.30 0.55 -9.66
N ALA A 231 7.07 1.10 -8.47
CA ALA A 231 7.47 2.46 -8.15
C ALA A 231 8.98 2.51 -7.90
N CYS A 232 9.62 3.50 -8.50
CA CYS A 232 10.97 3.94 -8.20
C CYS A 232 10.89 5.36 -7.64
N THR A 233 11.97 5.95 -7.20
CA THR A 233 11.96 7.26 -6.51
C THR A 233 11.19 8.37 -7.26
N ASP A 234 11.25 8.40 -8.59
CA ASP A 234 10.69 9.48 -9.42
C ASP A 234 9.94 9.00 -10.67
N HIS A 235 9.86 7.69 -10.88
CA HIS A 235 9.22 7.10 -12.05
C HIS A 235 8.57 5.76 -11.71
N VAL A 236 7.70 5.28 -12.59
CA VAL A 236 7.10 3.96 -12.51
C VAL A 236 7.49 3.15 -13.73
N VAL A 237 7.81 1.88 -13.53
CA VAL A 237 8.02 0.92 -14.61
C VAL A 237 6.89 -0.09 -14.67
N ASN A 238 6.61 -0.64 -15.85
CA ASN A 238 5.64 -1.72 -16.07
C ASN A 238 6.36 -2.95 -16.60
N LEU A 239 6.20 -4.06 -15.89
CA LEU A 239 6.75 -5.37 -16.24
C LEU A 239 5.65 -6.31 -16.71
N ASP A 240 5.91 -7.06 -17.77
CA ASP A 240 5.08 -8.20 -18.19
C ASP A 240 5.51 -9.47 -17.45
N ILE A 241 4.75 -9.85 -16.42
CA ILE A 241 5.02 -11.05 -15.62
C ILE A 241 4.68 -12.34 -16.34
N THR A 242 4.01 -12.29 -17.48
CA THR A 242 3.73 -13.46 -18.34
C THR A 242 4.90 -13.76 -19.27
N HIS A 243 5.81 -12.83 -19.44
CA HIS A 243 7.02 -12.94 -20.26
C HIS A 243 8.28 -12.62 -19.44
N ASP A 244 8.43 -13.30 -18.30
CA ASP A 244 9.60 -13.26 -17.42
C ASP A 244 10.03 -11.84 -16.99
N GLY A 245 9.04 -11.01 -16.61
CA GLY A 245 9.30 -9.66 -16.13
C GLY A 245 9.84 -8.70 -17.19
N LYS A 246 9.49 -8.93 -18.46
CA LYS A 246 9.91 -8.05 -19.57
C LYS A 246 9.43 -6.63 -19.33
N LEU A 247 10.37 -5.66 -19.37
CA LEU A 247 10.02 -4.24 -19.31
C LEU A 247 9.17 -3.84 -20.51
N LEU A 248 7.99 -3.32 -20.26
CA LEU A 248 7.05 -2.82 -21.28
C LEU A 248 7.17 -1.33 -21.48
N ASP A 249 7.22 -0.57 -20.38
CA ASP A 249 7.26 0.89 -20.42
C ASP A 249 7.79 1.47 -19.10
N SER A 250 8.16 2.77 -19.15
CA SER A 250 8.54 3.55 -17.98
C SER A 250 8.07 4.99 -18.15
N ILE A 251 7.59 5.61 -17.08
CA ILE A 251 7.15 7.00 -17.11
C ILE A 251 7.60 7.76 -15.86
N VAL A 252 8.15 8.96 -16.07
CA VAL A 252 8.48 9.88 -14.97
C VAL A 252 7.18 10.45 -14.39
N THR A 253 7.08 10.47 -13.06
CA THR A 253 5.90 10.92 -12.31
C THR A 253 6.21 12.14 -11.43
N GLY A 254 7.01 11.96 -10.40
CA GLY A 254 7.41 12.99 -9.44
C GLY A 254 8.27 12.37 -8.35
N GLY A 255 9.07 13.18 -7.67
CA GLY A 255 9.98 12.71 -6.62
C GLY A 255 9.28 12.31 -5.33
N GLY A 256 9.86 11.33 -4.63
CA GLY A 256 9.36 10.83 -3.36
C GLY A 256 8.15 9.90 -3.51
N LEU A 257 8.12 9.08 -4.56
CA LEU A 257 7.18 7.97 -4.67
C LEU A 257 7.44 6.98 -3.53
N ASP A 258 6.35 6.42 -3.00
CA ASP A 258 6.39 5.36 -2.01
C ASP A 258 5.36 4.28 -2.39
N ASP A 259 4.08 4.49 -2.10
CA ASP A 259 3.03 3.59 -2.54
C ASP A 259 2.42 4.02 -3.90
N ILE A 260 2.06 3.01 -4.67
CA ILE A 260 1.23 3.12 -5.87
C ILE A 260 0.08 2.13 -5.77
N ASP A 261 -1.05 2.44 -6.38
CA ASP A 261 -2.15 1.48 -6.46
C ASP A 261 -2.86 1.54 -7.81
N TYR A 262 -3.44 0.42 -8.21
CA TYR A 262 -4.02 0.22 -9.53
C TYR A 262 -5.51 -0.12 -9.47
N SER A 263 -6.30 0.61 -10.24
CA SER A 263 -7.70 0.27 -10.49
C SER A 263 -7.85 -0.45 -11.83
N ALA A 264 -8.14 -1.74 -11.78
CA ALA A 264 -8.40 -2.55 -12.99
C ALA A 264 -9.66 -2.07 -13.73
N GLU A 265 -10.68 -1.62 -13.00
CA GLU A 265 -11.92 -1.09 -13.56
C GLU A 265 -11.69 0.17 -14.40
N GLN A 266 -10.82 1.07 -13.91
CA GLN A 266 -10.48 2.33 -14.58
C GLN A 266 -9.27 2.22 -15.50
N GLN A 267 -8.58 1.07 -15.51
CA GLN A 267 -7.28 0.89 -16.15
C GLN A 267 -6.30 2.04 -15.82
N SER A 268 -6.32 2.46 -14.57
CA SER A 268 -5.58 3.64 -14.10
C SER A 268 -4.70 3.29 -12.91
N LEU A 269 -3.44 3.69 -13.00
CA LEU A 269 -2.47 3.63 -11.91
C LEU A 269 -2.39 5.00 -11.25
N TYR A 270 -2.42 5.00 -9.92
CA TYR A 270 -2.27 6.17 -9.07
C TYR A 270 -0.88 6.15 -8.43
N ALA A 271 -0.09 7.19 -8.65
CA ALA A 271 1.27 7.32 -8.14
C ALA A 271 1.41 8.62 -7.33
N ALA A 272 1.52 8.49 -6.01
CA ALA A 272 1.58 9.61 -5.07
C ALA A 272 3.04 9.98 -4.78
N ALA A 273 3.43 11.21 -5.13
CA ALA A 273 4.78 11.74 -5.02
C ALA A 273 4.88 12.80 -3.90
N SER A 274 5.50 12.43 -2.78
CA SER A 274 5.53 13.22 -1.54
C SER A 274 6.33 14.51 -1.66
N ASP A 275 7.46 14.51 -2.38
CA ASP A 275 8.37 15.64 -2.48
C ASP A 275 7.84 16.73 -3.40
N THR A 276 7.25 16.31 -4.52
CA THR A 276 6.62 17.20 -5.48
C THR A 276 5.19 17.58 -5.11
N ALA A 277 4.61 16.92 -4.09
CA ALA A 277 3.23 17.08 -3.65
C ALA A 277 2.24 16.94 -4.82
N THR A 278 2.35 15.84 -5.57
CA THR A 278 1.54 15.55 -6.75
C THR A 278 1.05 14.11 -6.75
N LEU A 279 -0.12 13.89 -7.34
CA LEU A 279 -0.62 12.57 -7.73
C LEU A 279 -0.62 12.49 -9.25
N SER A 280 0.15 11.56 -9.80
CA SER A 280 0.05 11.20 -11.22
C SER A 280 -1.02 10.15 -11.41
N ILE A 281 -1.98 10.41 -12.29
CA ILE A 281 -2.99 9.43 -12.72
C ILE A 281 -2.58 8.97 -14.11
N LEU A 282 -2.20 7.70 -14.21
CA LEU A 282 -1.68 7.10 -15.44
C LEU A 282 -2.71 6.14 -16.02
N GLU A 283 -3.08 6.33 -17.26
CA GLU A 283 -3.81 5.32 -18.03
C GLU A 283 -2.84 4.24 -18.50
N VAL A 284 -3.24 2.99 -18.36
CA VAL A 284 -2.46 1.83 -18.77
C VAL A 284 -3.16 1.17 -19.98
N SER A 285 -2.55 1.29 -21.15
CA SER A 285 -3.08 0.71 -22.39
C SER A 285 -3.03 -0.83 -22.39
N ASN A 286 -3.71 -1.46 -23.35
CA ASN A 286 -3.74 -2.92 -23.45
C ASN A 286 -2.38 -3.56 -23.77
N ASP A 287 -1.45 -2.81 -24.35
CA ASP A 287 -0.07 -3.22 -24.61
C ASP A 287 0.90 -2.81 -23.49
N GLY A 288 0.38 -2.36 -22.36
CA GLY A 288 1.15 -2.01 -21.17
C GLY A 288 1.85 -0.66 -21.20
N ARG A 289 1.50 0.23 -22.16
CA ARG A 289 2.07 1.58 -22.21
C ARG A 289 1.36 2.53 -21.24
N PHE A 290 2.13 3.43 -20.68
CA PHE A 290 1.62 4.50 -19.82
C PHE A 290 1.26 5.75 -20.63
N ARG A 291 0.18 6.39 -20.23
CA ARG A 291 -0.17 7.75 -20.64
C ARG A 291 -0.59 8.58 -19.43
N LEU A 292 0.07 9.71 -19.21
CA LEU A 292 -0.37 10.64 -18.17
C LEU A 292 -1.76 11.16 -18.49
N LYS A 293 -2.74 10.82 -17.65
CA LYS A 293 -4.13 11.26 -17.76
C LYS A 293 -4.35 12.56 -17.02
N ALA A 294 -3.79 12.69 -15.83
CA ALA A 294 -3.83 13.90 -15.02
C ALA A 294 -2.65 14.00 -14.06
N LEU A 295 -2.27 15.21 -13.71
CA LEU A 295 -1.37 15.54 -12.61
C LEU A 295 -2.14 16.42 -11.62
N VAL A 296 -2.40 15.89 -10.42
CA VAL A 296 -3.23 16.54 -9.40
C VAL A 296 -2.35 17.04 -8.28
N PRO A 297 -2.36 18.33 -7.92
CA PRO A 297 -1.64 18.84 -6.74
C PRO A 297 -2.20 18.21 -5.46
N THR A 298 -1.32 17.77 -4.55
CA THR A 298 -1.67 17.15 -3.28
C THR A 298 -1.06 17.88 -2.08
N ALA A 299 -0.81 17.19 -0.98
CA ALA A 299 -0.08 17.73 0.17
C ALA A 299 1.36 17.21 0.17
N LYS A 300 2.29 18.01 0.71
CA LYS A 300 3.65 17.54 0.97
C LYS A 300 3.62 16.37 1.96
N GLY A 301 4.33 15.29 1.64
CA GLY A 301 4.31 14.06 2.43
C GLY A 301 3.15 13.12 2.09
N ALA A 302 2.29 13.45 1.12
CA ALA A 302 1.26 12.55 0.61
C ALA A 302 1.89 11.48 -0.29
N ARG A 303 2.31 10.36 0.29
CA ARG A 303 3.05 9.28 -0.38
C ARG A 303 2.27 7.97 -0.47
N GLY A 304 1.30 7.73 0.43
CA GLY A 304 0.46 6.55 0.42
C GLY A 304 -0.83 6.81 -0.35
N VAL A 305 -1.25 5.83 -1.15
CA VAL A 305 -2.48 5.89 -1.96
C VAL A 305 -3.19 4.54 -1.97
N ALA A 306 -4.53 4.56 -1.95
CA ALA A 306 -5.36 3.38 -2.19
C ALA A 306 -6.43 3.70 -3.24
N ALA A 307 -6.54 2.86 -4.26
CA ALA A 307 -7.58 2.94 -5.28
C ALA A 307 -8.92 2.47 -4.70
N GLY A 308 -9.92 3.33 -4.75
CA GLY A 308 -11.29 3.02 -4.35
C GLY A 308 -12.14 2.46 -5.49
N SER A 309 -13.46 2.46 -5.29
CA SER A 309 -14.43 2.18 -6.35
C SER A 309 -14.57 3.35 -7.31
N ASP A 310 -14.99 3.08 -8.54
CA ASP A 310 -15.16 4.05 -9.61
C ASP A 310 -13.85 4.83 -9.91
N THR A 311 -13.93 6.16 -9.95
CA THR A 311 -12.78 7.05 -10.21
C THR A 311 -12.13 7.59 -8.94
N ARG A 312 -12.44 6.98 -7.80
CA ARG A 312 -11.96 7.47 -6.51
C ARG A 312 -10.62 6.83 -6.13
N ALA A 313 -9.78 7.63 -5.53
CA ALA A 313 -8.61 7.18 -4.79
C ALA A 313 -8.52 7.96 -3.48
N TYR A 314 -7.77 7.42 -2.54
CA TYR A 314 -7.56 8.01 -1.22
C TYR A 314 -6.07 8.15 -0.98
N LEU A 315 -5.64 9.33 -0.53
CA LEU A 315 -4.24 9.63 -0.24
C LEU A 315 -4.10 10.05 1.23
N ILE A 316 -2.95 9.77 1.80
CA ILE A 316 -2.62 10.27 3.15
C ILE A 316 -2.21 11.74 3.10
N ASP A 317 -2.60 12.50 4.14
CA ASP A 317 -2.03 13.82 4.46
C ASP A 317 -1.60 13.82 5.93
N PRO A 318 -0.39 13.31 6.23
CA PRO A 318 0.09 13.12 7.60
C PRO A 318 0.20 14.43 8.37
N ALA A 319 0.61 15.51 7.70
CA ALA A 319 0.82 16.80 8.33
C ALA A 319 -0.47 17.40 8.89
N ARG A 320 -1.61 17.14 8.23
CA ARG A 320 -2.92 17.61 8.66
C ARG A 320 -3.75 16.55 9.38
N GLY A 321 -3.26 15.30 9.46
CA GLY A 321 -3.99 14.18 10.07
C GLY A 321 -5.31 13.89 9.38
N GLN A 322 -5.29 13.78 8.07
CA GLN A 322 -6.48 13.59 7.24
C GLN A 322 -6.19 12.68 6.04
N ILE A 323 -7.26 12.22 5.39
CA ILE A 323 -7.23 11.56 4.09
C ILE A 323 -7.74 12.55 3.04
N LEU A 324 -7.11 12.56 1.87
CA LEU A 324 -7.56 13.28 0.70
C LEU A 324 -8.30 12.31 -0.22
N LYS A 325 -9.61 12.51 -0.39
CA LYS A 325 -10.47 11.71 -1.27
C LYS A 325 -10.50 12.34 -2.66
N LEU A 326 -9.98 11.61 -3.64
CA LEU A 326 -10.02 12.01 -5.04
C LEU A 326 -11.41 11.76 -5.64
N ARG A 327 -11.93 12.75 -6.36
CA ARG A 327 -13.16 12.65 -7.15
C ARG A 327 -12.91 13.12 -8.58
N TYR A 328 -13.60 12.51 -9.54
CA TYR A 328 -13.65 12.97 -10.91
C TYR A 328 -14.95 13.76 -11.14
N GLU A 329 -14.84 15.02 -11.53
CA GLU A 329 -15.99 15.92 -11.72
C GLU A 329 -16.32 16.18 -13.21
N GLY A 330 -15.63 15.52 -14.13
CA GLY A 330 -15.75 15.82 -15.56
C GLY A 330 -17.13 15.61 -16.18
N HIS A 331 -18.07 14.93 -15.52
CA HIS A 331 -19.45 14.74 -16.03
C HIS A 331 -20.45 15.78 -15.53
N ASP A 332 -20.23 16.41 -14.38
CA ASP A 332 -21.17 17.38 -13.81
C ASP A 332 -21.12 18.76 -14.47
N LYS A 333 -20.03 19.10 -15.16
CA LYS A 333 -19.88 20.36 -15.90
C LYS A 333 -20.67 20.42 -17.21
N LEU A 334 -21.17 19.29 -17.72
CA LEU A 334 -21.95 19.22 -18.97
C LEU A 334 -23.46 19.35 -18.75
N ILE A 335 -23.94 19.22 -17.50
CA ILE A 335 -25.38 19.28 -17.17
C ILE A 335 -25.83 20.70 -16.76
N ASN A 336 -24.89 21.60 -16.45
CA ASN A 336 -25.16 22.96 -15.98
C ASN A 336 -24.77 24.06 -16.99
N LYS A 337 -24.78 23.78 -18.31
CA LYS A 337 -24.65 24.77 -19.37
C LYS A 337 -25.88 24.84 -20.26
#